data_ce20484c42bda8e2422d129fcff0afcb
#
_entry.id   ce20484c42bda8e2422d129fcff0afcb
#
_cell.length_a   1.000
_cell.length_b   1.000
_cell.length_c   1.000
_cell.angle_alpha   90.00
_cell.angle_beta   90.00
_cell.angle_gamma   90.00
#
_symmetry.space_group_name_H-M   'P 1'
#
loop_
_entity.id
_entity.type
_entity.pdbx_description
1 polymer ?
#
loop_
_entity_poly.entity_id
_entity_poly.type
_entity_poly.pdbx_seq_one_letter_code
_entity_poly.pdbx_strand_id
1 'polypeptide(L)'
;MALKRRSDYQQVRRYINDIEPLFMEYARYDLSQQGAENWEEQVSELAGTIKERNLPMALRGRNTDAIALMRHLQAQDLYDLVLDGLVSAFKYDKTYFDKIVSSVGPLMEKLTTGNIAELISPNYLDEKDTRPIFEWMDVISRKGIVYVGLDALTDTTVASAVGNSMFADLVSVAGHIYKHGVSGESTGKPPTISMHADEFNELIGDEFIPLLNKAGGAGFQVTAYTQTQSDVEARIGNRAKAGQVAGNFNTMIMLRVKELATAEMLTEQLPKVEVFTLMSVSRVDDSSDPGSGVDFKSRNEDRISVSEVPLLTPAELVTLPKGQAFALLEGGQLWKLRMPLPIEDEAMPESLAEMASEMERTYITNDHWYRVQEPWWTAVADVDPFIGQEECADG
;
A
#
# COMPACT_ATOMS: atom_id res chain seq x y z
N MET A 1 -6.80 -13.90 13.67
CA MET A 1 -5.56 -14.08 14.45
C MET A 1 -5.86 -14.75 15.79
N ALA A 2 -6.66 -14.15 16.67
CA ALA A 2 -6.94 -14.72 18.00
C ALA A 2 -7.55 -16.15 17.96
N LEU A 3 -8.43 -16.43 17.01
CA LEU A 3 -8.98 -17.77 16.76
C LEU A 3 -8.05 -18.75 16.03
N LYS A 4 -6.81 -18.34 15.73
CA LYS A 4 -5.82 -19.13 14.98
C LYS A 4 -6.37 -19.72 13.68
N ARG A 5 -7.28 -19.01 13.02
CA ARG A 5 -7.86 -19.41 11.74
C ARG A 5 -7.91 -18.23 10.77
N ARG A 6 -7.99 -18.53 9.48
CA ARG A 6 -8.27 -17.53 8.44
C ARG A 6 -9.74 -17.15 8.49
N SER A 7 -10.04 -15.91 8.20
CA SER A 7 -11.41 -15.40 8.06
C SER A 7 -11.54 -14.75 6.68
N ASP A 8 -12.56 -15.15 5.93
CA ASP A 8 -12.90 -14.53 4.68
C ASP A 8 -13.71 -13.23 4.89
N TYR A 9 -13.89 -12.46 3.82
CA TYR A 9 -14.64 -11.20 3.88
C TYR A 9 -16.11 -11.42 4.26
N GLN A 10 -16.73 -12.56 3.94
CA GLN A 10 -18.11 -12.86 4.33
C GLN A 10 -18.22 -13.07 5.84
N GLN A 11 -17.27 -13.76 6.44
CA GLN A 11 -17.21 -13.91 7.90
C GLN A 11 -16.96 -12.57 8.59
N VAL A 12 -16.03 -11.76 8.06
CA VAL A 12 -15.78 -10.41 8.58
C VAL A 12 -17.05 -9.56 8.51
N ARG A 13 -17.76 -9.57 7.37
CA ARG A 13 -19.05 -8.89 7.22
C ARG A 13 -20.08 -9.36 8.26
N ARG A 14 -20.17 -10.66 8.49
CA ARG A 14 -21.06 -11.24 9.50
C ARG A 14 -20.76 -10.69 10.89
N TYR A 15 -19.49 -10.63 11.28
CA TYR A 15 -19.08 -10.13 12.58
C TYR A 15 -19.21 -8.60 12.72
N ILE A 16 -19.06 -7.86 11.63
CA ILE A 16 -19.32 -6.42 11.60
C ILE A 16 -20.82 -6.13 11.77
N ASN A 17 -21.69 -6.94 11.15
CA ASN A 17 -23.13 -6.77 11.29
C ASN A 17 -23.66 -7.20 12.68
N ASP A 18 -23.00 -8.18 13.29
CA ASP A 18 -23.34 -8.66 14.62
C ASP A 18 -22.08 -9.22 15.33
N ILE A 19 -21.66 -8.53 16.38
CA ILE A 19 -20.48 -8.90 17.16
C ILE A 19 -20.72 -10.14 18.04
N GLU A 20 -21.98 -10.47 18.32
CA GLU A 20 -22.34 -11.54 19.25
C GLU A 20 -21.79 -12.91 18.84
N PRO A 21 -21.90 -13.37 17.58
CA PRO A 21 -21.31 -14.63 17.14
C PRO A 21 -19.79 -14.69 17.33
N LEU A 22 -19.07 -13.60 17.05
CA LEU A 22 -17.62 -13.54 17.24
C LEU A 22 -17.25 -13.61 18.71
N PHE A 23 -17.97 -12.88 19.57
CA PHE A 23 -17.78 -12.92 21.02
C PHE A 23 -17.98 -14.34 21.56
N MET A 24 -19.11 -14.97 21.20
CA MET A 24 -19.41 -16.34 21.66
C MET A 24 -18.38 -17.36 21.21
N GLU A 25 -17.93 -17.25 19.99
CA GLU A 25 -16.95 -18.17 19.41
C GLU A 25 -15.58 -18.02 20.06
N TYR A 26 -15.11 -16.77 20.21
CA TYR A 26 -13.82 -16.53 20.85
C TYR A 26 -13.84 -16.91 22.34
N ALA A 27 -14.88 -16.56 23.06
CA ALA A 27 -15.02 -16.89 24.48
C ALA A 27 -15.03 -18.42 24.73
N ARG A 28 -15.73 -19.19 23.90
CA ARG A 28 -15.73 -20.66 23.96
C ARG A 28 -14.36 -21.25 23.65
N TYR A 29 -13.71 -20.70 22.61
CA TYR A 29 -12.34 -21.10 22.28
C TYR A 29 -11.38 -20.85 23.44
N ASP A 30 -11.40 -19.66 24.03
CA ASP A 30 -10.52 -19.29 25.14
C ASP A 30 -10.75 -20.19 26.38
N LEU A 31 -12.00 -20.41 26.77
CA LEU A 31 -12.35 -21.30 27.87
C LEU A 31 -11.88 -22.74 27.61
N SER A 32 -11.97 -23.22 26.38
CA SER A 32 -11.48 -24.56 26.03
C SER A 32 -9.95 -24.67 26.09
N GLN A 33 -9.23 -23.60 25.78
CA GLN A 33 -7.75 -23.55 25.86
C GLN A 33 -7.26 -23.48 27.33
N GLN A 34 -8.01 -22.80 28.18
CA GLN A 34 -7.67 -22.68 29.60
C GLN A 34 -7.93 -23.96 30.40
N GLY A 35 -8.54 -24.98 29.79
CA GLY A 35 -8.83 -26.26 30.43
C GLY A 35 -9.86 -26.14 31.58
N ALA A 36 -10.73 -25.13 31.51
CA ALA A 36 -11.79 -24.94 32.49
C ALA A 36 -12.76 -26.12 32.43
N GLU A 37 -12.83 -26.92 33.53
CA GLU A 37 -13.75 -28.04 33.61
C GLU A 37 -15.18 -27.54 33.86
N ASN A 38 -16.18 -28.19 33.22
CA ASN A 38 -17.62 -27.96 33.42
C ASN A 38 -18.13 -26.52 33.14
N TRP A 39 -17.40 -25.71 32.41
CA TRP A 39 -17.85 -24.33 32.07
C TRP A 39 -19.16 -24.34 31.26
N GLU A 40 -19.36 -25.32 30.39
CA GLU A 40 -20.57 -25.42 29.57
C GLU A 40 -21.82 -25.63 30.41
N GLU A 41 -21.77 -26.49 31.44
CA GLU A 41 -22.87 -26.70 32.38
C GLU A 41 -23.16 -25.43 33.19
N GLN A 42 -22.12 -24.78 33.70
CA GLN A 42 -22.25 -23.53 34.46
C GLN A 42 -22.86 -22.41 33.63
N VAL A 43 -22.45 -22.27 32.38
CA VAL A 43 -23.02 -21.26 31.43
C VAL A 43 -24.48 -21.59 31.12
N SER A 44 -24.81 -22.90 30.94
CA SER A 44 -26.19 -23.34 30.69
C SER A 44 -27.11 -23.06 31.87
N GLU A 45 -26.65 -23.36 33.11
CA GLU A 45 -27.40 -23.04 34.32
C GLU A 45 -27.61 -21.53 34.48
N LEU A 46 -26.55 -20.74 34.26
CA LEU A 46 -26.64 -19.27 34.27
C LEU A 46 -27.65 -18.75 33.25
N ALA A 47 -27.65 -19.29 32.03
CA ALA A 47 -28.59 -18.91 30.99
C ALA A 47 -30.04 -19.13 31.41
N GLY A 48 -30.33 -20.25 32.08
CA GLY A 48 -31.65 -20.55 32.64
C GLY A 48 -32.12 -19.58 33.75
N THR A 49 -31.21 -18.89 34.41
CA THR A 49 -31.55 -17.89 35.43
C THR A 49 -31.82 -16.49 34.90
N ILE A 50 -31.43 -16.21 33.67
CA ILE A 50 -31.52 -14.88 33.05
C ILE A 50 -32.99 -14.57 32.71
N LYS A 51 -33.49 -13.49 33.32
CA LYS A 51 -34.84 -12.93 32.98
C LYS A 51 -34.65 -11.62 32.26
N GLU A 52 -35.17 -11.50 31.04
CA GLU A 52 -35.02 -10.33 30.18
C GLU A 52 -35.37 -9.02 30.88
N ARG A 53 -36.46 -9.02 31.70
CA ARG A 53 -36.90 -7.85 32.46
C ARG A 53 -35.85 -7.26 33.41
N ASN A 54 -34.89 -8.08 33.83
CA ASN A 54 -33.82 -7.70 34.77
C ASN A 54 -32.52 -7.28 34.05
N LEU A 55 -32.51 -7.31 32.71
CA LEU A 55 -31.32 -6.94 31.91
C LEU A 55 -31.26 -5.42 31.68
N PRO A 56 -30.04 -4.86 31.68
CA PRO A 56 -29.81 -3.53 31.14
C PRO A 56 -30.37 -3.39 29.73
N MET A 57 -30.81 -2.21 29.36
CA MET A 57 -31.45 -1.96 28.06
C MET A 57 -30.58 -2.40 26.87
N ALA A 58 -29.28 -2.19 26.97
CA ALA A 58 -28.30 -2.57 25.94
C ALA A 58 -28.18 -4.10 25.70
N LEU A 59 -28.57 -4.91 26.69
CA LEU A 59 -28.48 -6.38 26.61
C LEU A 59 -29.86 -7.04 26.35
N ARG A 60 -30.95 -6.27 26.28
CA ARG A 60 -32.27 -6.82 25.95
C ARG A 60 -32.30 -7.24 24.48
N GLY A 61 -32.90 -8.41 24.22
CA GLY A 61 -32.95 -8.98 22.87
C GLY A 61 -31.64 -9.64 22.40
N ARG A 62 -30.60 -9.66 23.23
CA ARG A 62 -29.37 -10.44 22.98
C ARG A 62 -29.60 -11.91 23.37
N ASN A 63 -28.80 -12.81 22.78
CA ASN A 63 -28.83 -14.23 23.13
C ASN A 63 -28.54 -14.44 24.62
N THR A 64 -29.38 -15.23 25.30
CA THR A 64 -29.22 -15.54 26.73
C THR A 64 -27.93 -16.29 27.02
N ASP A 65 -27.48 -17.17 26.11
CA ASP A 65 -26.23 -17.90 26.27
C ASP A 65 -25.01 -16.96 26.17
N ALA A 66 -25.06 -15.96 25.29
CA ALA A 66 -24.01 -14.94 25.19
C ALA A 66 -23.92 -14.11 26.48
N ILE A 67 -25.08 -13.73 27.05
CA ILE A 67 -25.12 -13.00 28.32
C ILE A 67 -24.63 -13.85 29.46
N ALA A 68 -25.00 -15.13 29.51
CA ALA A 68 -24.53 -16.09 30.51
C ALA A 68 -23.01 -16.27 30.43
N LEU A 69 -22.50 -16.44 29.21
CA LEU A 69 -21.07 -16.59 28.94
C LEU A 69 -20.29 -15.34 29.39
N MET A 70 -20.78 -14.15 29.07
CA MET A 70 -20.21 -12.89 29.56
C MET A 70 -20.17 -12.83 31.08
N ARG A 71 -21.27 -13.21 31.77
CA ARG A 71 -21.33 -13.21 33.23
C ARG A 71 -20.40 -14.26 33.86
N HIS A 72 -20.30 -15.43 33.26
CA HIS A 72 -19.37 -16.48 33.68
C HIS A 72 -17.93 -15.99 33.65
N LEU A 73 -17.51 -15.39 32.52
CA LEU A 73 -16.18 -14.80 32.36
C LEU A 73 -15.90 -13.71 33.41
N GLN A 74 -16.87 -12.84 33.65
CA GLN A 74 -16.75 -11.80 34.68
C GLN A 74 -16.63 -12.38 36.14
N ALA A 75 -17.35 -13.45 36.40
CA ALA A 75 -17.32 -14.08 37.74
C ALA A 75 -16.01 -14.82 38.02
N GLN A 76 -15.35 -15.33 36.97
CA GLN A 76 -14.09 -16.07 37.07
C GLN A 76 -12.87 -15.16 36.86
N ASP A 77 -13.06 -13.88 36.59
CA ASP A 77 -12.00 -12.91 36.25
C ASP A 77 -11.11 -13.38 35.08
N LEU A 78 -11.72 -14.10 34.12
CA LEU A 78 -11.06 -14.70 32.98
C LEU A 78 -11.10 -13.71 31.78
N TYR A 79 -10.17 -12.79 31.75
CA TYR A 79 -10.04 -11.83 30.63
C TYR A 79 -8.64 -11.83 30.05
N ASP A 80 -8.60 -11.82 28.73
CA ASP A 80 -7.46 -11.37 27.96
C ASP A 80 -7.81 -10.05 27.23
N LEU A 81 -6.85 -9.42 26.59
CA LEU A 81 -7.06 -8.15 25.88
C LEU A 81 -8.08 -8.24 24.74
N VAL A 82 -8.15 -9.39 24.05
CA VAL A 82 -9.08 -9.62 22.95
C VAL A 82 -10.49 -9.81 23.50
N LEU A 83 -10.60 -10.64 24.54
CA LEU A 83 -11.88 -10.94 25.20
C LEU A 83 -12.49 -9.70 25.83
N ASP A 84 -11.69 -8.86 26.48
CA ASP A 84 -12.15 -7.60 27.05
C ASP A 84 -12.70 -6.64 25.98
N GLY A 85 -11.99 -6.52 24.85
CA GLY A 85 -12.46 -5.77 23.70
C GLY A 85 -13.79 -6.28 23.13
N LEU A 86 -13.93 -7.60 22.99
CA LEU A 86 -15.16 -8.23 22.48
C LEU A 86 -16.33 -8.07 23.46
N VAL A 87 -16.11 -8.25 24.75
CA VAL A 87 -17.12 -8.01 25.80
C VAL A 87 -17.54 -6.56 25.83
N SER A 88 -16.59 -5.64 25.69
CA SER A 88 -16.89 -4.21 25.63
C SER A 88 -17.77 -3.88 24.42
N ALA A 89 -17.43 -4.38 23.23
CA ALA A 89 -18.26 -4.21 22.03
C ALA A 89 -19.64 -4.87 22.15
N PHE A 90 -19.72 -6.06 22.74
CA PHE A 90 -20.98 -6.77 22.98
C PHE A 90 -21.91 -6.01 23.94
N LYS A 91 -21.37 -5.25 24.88
CA LYS A 91 -22.13 -4.42 25.82
C LYS A 91 -22.68 -3.13 25.18
N TYR A 92 -22.24 -2.73 24.00
CA TYR A 92 -22.78 -1.57 23.34
C TYR A 92 -24.25 -1.75 22.98
N ASP A 93 -25.02 -0.69 23.12
CA ASP A 93 -26.36 -0.64 22.54
C ASP A 93 -26.31 -0.92 21.03
N LYS A 94 -27.23 -1.73 20.52
CA LYS A 94 -27.25 -2.17 19.14
C LYS A 94 -27.28 -0.97 18.19
N THR A 95 -28.09 0.04 18.50
CA THR A 95 -28.20 1.24 17.65
C THR A 95 -26.94 2.07 17.64
N TYR A 96 -26.17 2.05 18.70
CA TYR A 96 -24.85 2.69 18.77
C TYR A 96 -23.81 1.92 17.97
N PHE A 97 -23.78 0.60 18.10
CA PHE A 97 -22.91 -0.27 17.33
C PHE A 97 -23.19 -0.13 15.82
N ASP A 98 -24.47 -0.17 15.40
CA ASP A 98 -24.87 0.00 14.01
C ASP A 98 -24.39 1.34 13.41
N LYS A 99 -24.38 2.41 14.22
CA LYS A 99 -23.83 3.72 13.79
C LYS A 99 -22.33 3.69 13.58
N ILE A 100 -21.59 3.01 14.44
CA ILE A 100 -20.14 2.88 14.30
C ILE A 100 -19.78 2.13 13.02
N VAL A 101 -20.47 1.04 12.72
CA VAL A 101 -20.17 0.17 11.57
C VAL A 101 -20.85 0.60 10.27
N SER A 102 -21.77 1.57 10.31
CA SER A 102 -22.59 1.97 9.16
C SER A 102 -21.78 2.42 7.93
N SER A 103 -20.59 3.03 8.15
CA SER A 103 -19.72 3.47 7.05
C SER A 103 -19.02 2.31 6.34
N VAL A 104 -18.81 1.19 7.05
CA VAL A 104 -18.10 0.01 6.52
C VAL A 104 -19.05 -0.97 5.84
N GLY A 105 -20.33 -0.98 6.26
CA GLY A 105 -21.36 -1.90 5.75
C GLY A 105 -21.49 -1.93 4.23
N PRO A 106 -21.68 -0.78 3.55
CA PRO A 106 -21.78 -0.73 2.08
C PRO A 106 -20.55 -1.23 1.35
N LEU A 107 -19.36 -0.96 1.88
CA LEU A 107 -18.11 -1.46 1.33
C LEU A 107 -18.03 -2.99 1.45
N MET A 108 -18.31 -3.51 2.63
CA MET A 108 -18.33 -4.97 2.86
C MET A 108 -19.38 -5.67 2.00
N GLU A 109 -20.50 -5.03 1.74
CA GLU A 109 -21.51 -5.56 0.82
C GLU A 109 -20.96 -5.71 -0.59
N LYS A 110 -20.31 -4.68 -1.14
CA LYS A 110 -19.69 -4.72 -2.46
C LYS A 110 -18.59 -5.81 -2.55
N LEU A 111 -17.75 -5.95 -1.53
CA LEU A 111 -16.68 -6.94 -1.49
C LEU A 111 -17.18 -8.39 -1.33
N THR A 112 -18.41 -8.59 -0.86
CA THR A 112 -18.96 -9.92 -0.56
C THR A 112 -20.12 -10.33 -1.45
N THR A 113 -20.34 -9.63 -2.56
CA THR A 113 -21.40 -9.93 -3.53
C THR A 113 -20.87 -10.00 -4.95
N GLY A 114 -21.59 -10.77 -5.81
CA GLY A 114 -21.26 -10.91 -7.22
C GLY A 114 -19.88 -11.49 -7.51
N ASN A 115 -19.34 -11.19 -8.68
CA ASN A 115 -18.06 -11.70 -9.18
C ASN A 115 -16.87 -11.32 -8.28
N ILE A 116 -16.96 -10.19 -7.58
CA ILE A 116 -15.90 -9.76 -6.66
C ILE A 116 -15.78 -10.75 -5.49
N ALA A 117 -16.92 -11.16 -4.92
CA ALA A 117 -16.92 -12.15 -3.84
C ALA A 117 -16.35 -13.49 -4.29
N GLU A 118 -16.64 -13.90 -5.52
CA GLU A 118 -16.08 -15.12 -6.08
C GLU A 118 -14.55 -15.06 -6.19
N LEU A 119 -14.02 -13.87 -6.49
CA LEU A 119 -12.59 -13.68 -6.68
C LEU A 119 -11.82 -13.55 -5.36
N ILE A 120 -12.34 -12.75 -4.39
CA ILE A 120 -11.57 -12.34 -3.21
C ILE A 120 -12.03 -12.96 -1.89
N SER A 121 -13.15 -13.75 -1.91
CA SER A 121 -13.72 -14.34 -0.69
C SER A 121 -13.83 -15.86 -0.79
N PRO A 122 -12.71 -16.60 -0.84
CA PRO A 122 -12.75 -18.06 -0.76
C PRO A 122 -13.34 -18.46 0.60
N ASN A 123 -14.13 -19.54 0.62
CA ASN A 123 -14.69 -20.07 1.84
C ASN A 123 -13.68 -21.01 2.51
N TYR A 124 -12.93 -20.55 3.47
CA TYR A 124 -11.92 -21.36 4.18
C TYR A 124 -12.50 -22.50 5.02
N LEU A 125 -13.81 -22.55 5.21
CA LEU A 125 -14.48 -23.62 5.95
C LEU A 125 -15.02 -24.72 5.02
N ASP A 126 -15.02 -24.50 3.72
CA ASP A 126 -15.49 -25.46 2.72
C ASP A 126 -14.29 -26.14 2.03
N GLU A 127 -14.06 -27.39 2.36
CA GLU A 127 -12.98 -28.19 1.75
C GLU A 127 -13.18 -28.43 0.25
N LYS A 128 -14.36 -28.15 -0.29
CA LYS A 128 -14.66 -28.24 -1.72
C LYS A 128 -14.36 -26.96 -2.47
N ASP A 129 -14.11 -25.87 -1.78
CA ASP A 129 -13.74 -24.61 -2.40
C ASP A 129 -12.29 -24.67 -2.88
N THR A 130 -12.11 -24.82 -4.19
CA THR A 130 -10.79 -24.95 -4.83
C THR A 130 -10.22 -23.63 -5.33
N ARG A 131 -10.83 -22.50 -4.97
CA ARG A 131 -10.33 -21.18 -5.38
C ARG A 131 -8.94 -20.93 -4.82
N PRO A 132 -8.01 -20.36 -5.61
CA PRO A 132 -6.64 -20.11 -5.17
C PRO A 132 -6.59 -19.06 -4.08
N ILE A 133 -5.67 -19.24 -3.14
CA ILE A 133 -5.36 -18.26 -2.11
C ILE A 133 -4.10 -17.53 -2.51
N PHE A 134 -4.18 -16.21 -2.58
CA PHE A 134 -3.06 -15.34 -2.87
C PHE A 134 -2.32 -14.95 -1.59
N GLU A 135 -1.01 -15.19 -1.55
CA GLU A 135 -0.12 -14.75 -0.48
C GLU A 135 1.16 -14.13 -1.04
N TRP A 136 1.48 -12.91 -0.61
CA TRP A 136 2.68 -12.21 -1.06
C TRP A 136 3.97 -12.97 -0.79
N MET A 137 4.09 -13.60 0.39
CA MET A 137 5.30 -14.37 0.74
C MET A 137 5.53 -15.54 -0.19
N ASP A 138 4.47 -16.23 -0.62
CA ASP A 138 4.57 -17.33 -1.58
C ASP A 138 5.07 -16.83 -2.93
N VAL A 139 4.51 -15.72 -3.42
CA VAL A 139 4.95 -15.10 -4.68
C VAL A 139 6.41 -14.69 -4.62
N ILE A 140 6.81 -14.00 -3.55
CA ILE A 140 8.19 -13.51 -3.36
C ILE A 140 9.17 -14.69 -3.26
N SER A 141 8.84 -15.72 -2.48
CA SER A 141 9.68 -16.91 -2.30
C SER A 141 9.88 -17.69 -3.60
N ARG A 142 8.88 -17.73 -4.45
CA ARG A 142 8.91 -18.41 -5.76
C ARG A 142 9.45 -17.51 -6.88
N LYS A 143 9.78 -16.23 -6.60
CA LYS A 143 10.19 -15.22 -7.60
C LYS A 143 9.14 -15.05 -8.69
N GLY A 144 7.87 -15.07 -8.28
CA GLY A 144 6.73 -14.98 -9.17
C GLY A 144 6.50 -13.59 -9.72
N ILE A 145 5.69 -13.51 -10.77
CA ILE A 145 5.20 -12.27 -11.36
C ILE A 145 3.71 -12.17 -11.05
N VAL A 146 3.28 -11.02 -10.55
CA VAL A 146 1.87 -10.74 -10.24
C VAL A 146 1.41 -9.55 -11.06
N TYR A 147 0.33 -9.71 -11.76
CA TYR A 147 -0.42 -8.64 -12.40
C TYR A 147 -1.75 -8.45 -11.66
N VAL A 148 -2.01 -7.24 -11.19
CA VAL A 148 -3.24 -6.89 -10.47
C VAL A 148 -4.01 -5.88 -11.30
N GLY A 149 -5.14 -6.31 -11.86
CA GLY A 149 -6.07 -5.43 -12.56
C GLY A 149 -7.11 -4.88 -11.59
N LEU A 150 -7.05 -3.57 -11.30
CA LEU A 150 -8.02 -2.87 -10.48
C LEU A 150 -8.85 -1.95 -11.37
N ASP A 151 -10.11 -2.33 -11.65
CA ASP A 151 -10.99 -1.55 -12.51
C ASP A 151 -11.61 -0.37 -11.75
N ALA A 152 -10.83 0.71 -11.64
CA ALA A 152 -11.26 1.94 -11.00
C ALA A 152 -12.32 2.69 -11.83
N LEU A 153 -12.45 2.42 -13.13
CA LEU A 153 -13.47 3.05 -13.98
C LEU A 153 -14.86 2.52 -13.70
N THR A 154 -14.98 1.23 -13.38
CA THR A 154 -16.28 0.62 -13.06
C THR A 154 -16.67 0.86 -11.61
N ASP A 155 -15.78 0.65 -10.64
CA ASP A 155 -16.03 0.92 -9.22
C ASP A 155 -14.76 1.34 -8.49
N THR A 156 -14.51 2.65 -8.44
CA THR A 156 -13.37 3.26 -7.74
C THR A 156 -13.30 2.87 -6.26
N THR A 157 -14.44 2.69 -5.60
CA THR A 157 -14.49 2.36 -4.17
C THR A 157 -13.93 0.96 -3.91
N VAL A 158 -14.36 -0.01 -4.73
CA VAL A 158 -13.89 -1.40 -4.62
C VAL A 158 -12.42 -1.50 -5.03
N ALA A 159 -12.03 -0.89 -6.15
CA ALA A 159 -10.66 -0.89 -6.63
C ALA A 159 -9.70 -0.31 -5.58
N SER A 160 -10.06 0.84 -4.99
CA SER A 160 -9.27 1.45 -3.92
C SER A 160 -9.22 0.60 -2.65
N ALA A 161 -10.34 -0.03 -2.26
CA ALA A 161 -10.37 -0.87 -1.06
C ALA A 161 -9.49 -2.12 -1.21
N VAL A 162 -9.58 -2.81 -2.36
CA VAL A 162 -8.75 -3.98 -2.65
C VAL A 162 -7.28 -3.57 -2.75
N GLY A 163 -6.96 -2.51 -3.50
CA GLY A 163 -5.59 -1.99 -3.64
C GLY A 163 -4.98 -1.61 -2.30
N ASN A 164 -5.69 -0.85 -1.47
CA ASN A 164 -5.21 -0.47 -0.14
C ASN A 164 -5.01 -1.68 0.78
N SER A 165 -5.90 -2.68 0.72
CA SER A 165 -5.74 -3.92 1.50
C SER A 165 -4.49 -4.69 1.06
N MET A 166 -4.24 -4.79 -0.25
CA MET A 166 -3.04 -5.43 -0.79
C MET A 166 -1.76 -4.68 -0.39
N PHE A 167 -1.78 -3.33 -0.39
CA PHE A 167 -0.63 -2.54 0.06
C PHE A 167 -0.40 -2.65 1.56
N ALA A 168 -1.44 -2.67 2.38
CA ALA A 168 -1.32 -2.85 3.82
C ALA A 168 -0.66 -4.21 4.15
N ASP A 169 -1.09 -5.28 3.47
CA ASP A 169 -0.49 -6.59 3.61
C ASP A 169 0.96 -6.59 3.12
N LEU A 170 1.25 -5.97 1.97
CA LEU A 170 2.60 -5.87 1.43
C LEU A 170 3.55 -5.09 2.37
N VAL A 171 3.08 -4.05 3.05
CA VAL A 171 3.84 -3.34 4.10
C VAL A 171 4.18 -4.26 5.26
N SER A 172 3.23 -5.09 5.68
CA SER A 172 3.44 -6.09 6.72
C SER A 172 4.49 -7.13 6.32
N VAL A 173 4.39 -7.62 5.09
CA VAL A 173 5.36 -8.56 4.50
C VAL A 173 6.75 -7.93 4.38
N ALA A 174 6.84 -6.67 3.94
CA ALA A 174 8.10 -5.94 3.90
C ALA A 174 8.74 -5.83 5.30
N GLY A 175 7.92 -5.57 6.32
CA GLY A 175 8.38 -5.55 7.71
C GLY A 175 8.88 -6.92 8.20
N HIS A 176 8.25 -8.00 7.77
CA HIS A 176 8.69 -9.37 8.06
C HIS A 176 10.02 -9.68 7.37
N ILE A 177 10.12 -9.42 6.06
CA ILE A 177 11.36 -9.64 5.28
C ILE A 177 12.53 -8.85 5.89
N TYR A 178 12.28 -7.62 6.30
CA TYR A 178 13.32 -6.78 6.92
C TYR A 178 13.88 -7.38 8.20
N LYS A 179 13.03 -8.03 9.02
CA LYS A 179 13.42 -8.61 10.31
C LYS A 179 13.96 -10.03 10.20
N HIS A 180 13.39 -10.84 9.33
CA HIS A 180 13.59 -12.29 9.32
C HIS A 180 14.13 -12.83 7.99
N GLY A 181 14.21 -12.00 6.94
CA GLY A 181 14.56 -12.45 5.59
C GLY A 181 13.43 -13.24 4.93
N VAL A 182 13.78 -13.89 3.82
CA VAL A 182 12.89 -14.83 3.11
C VAL A 182 13.43 -16.24 3.35
N SER A 183 12.57 -17.14 3.77
CA SER A 183 12.93 -18.54 4.05
C SER A 183 13.55 -19.20 2.80
N GLY A 184 14.77 -19.75 2.96
CA GLY A 184 15.48 -20.44 1.88
C GLY A 184 16.58 -19.62 1.19
N GLU A 185 16.75 -18.33 1.50
CA GLU A 185 17.89 -17.55 1.01
C GLU A 185 19.05 -17.54 1.99
N SER A 186 20.14 -18.21 1.61
CA SER A 186 21.39 -18.29 2.40
C SER A 186 22.31 -17.07 2.27
N THR A 187 21.94 -16.06 1.50
CA THR A 187 22.86 -14.97 1.11
C THR A 187 22.80 -13.73 1.99
N GLY A 188 21.87 -13.65 2.96
CA GLY A 188 21.74 -12.48 3.84
C GLY A 188 21.32 -11.17 3.15
N LYS A 189 21.10 -11.18 1.83
CA LYS A 189 20.55 -10.05 1.08
C LYS A 189 19.05 -10.23 0.90
N PRO A 190 18.24 -9.17 1.09
CA PRO A 190 16.81 -9.24 0.76
C PRO A 190 16.65 -9.45 -0.76
N PRO A 191 15.59 -10.16 -1.19
CA PRO A 191 15.27 -10.30 -2.62
C PRO A 191 14.97 -8.94 -3.22
N THR A 192 15.25 -8.74 -4.50
CA THR A 192 14.80 -7.55 -5.21
C THR A 192 13.35 -7.75 -5.62
N ILE A 193 12.46 -6.91 -5.09
CA ILE A 193 11.02 -6.91 -5.38
C ILE A 193 10.71 -5.65 -6.18
N SER A 194 10.49 -5.83 -7.49
CA SER A 194 10.15 -4.73 -8.39
C SER A 194 8.64 -4.54 -8.42
N MET A 195 8.18 -3.37 -8.03
CA MET A 195 6.77 -3.00 -7.99
C MET A 195 6.51 -1.85 -8.96
N HIS A 196 5.52 -2.03 -9.83
CA HIS A 196 5.07 -1.01 -10.76
C HIS A 196 3.63 -0.63 -10.45
N ALA A 197 3.38 0.63 -10.14
CA ALA A 197 2.05 1.17 -9.86
C ALA A 197 1.64 2.13 -10.97
N ASP A 198 0.82 1.65 -11.90
CA ASP A 198 0.22 2.49 -12.94
C ASP A 198 -0.99 3.24 -12.38
N GLU A 199 -1.25 4.43 -12.94
CA GLU A 199 -2.25 5.37 -12.39
C GLU A 199 -2.14 5.50 -10.86
N PHE A 200 -0.92 5.68 -10.40
CA PHE A 200 -0.55 5.72 -8.99
C PHE A 200 -1.45 6.65 -8.14
N ASN A 201 -1.90 7.77 -8.70
CA ASN A 201 -2.83 8.68 -8.05
C ASN A 201 -4.16 8.01 -7.63
N GLU A 202 -4.62 6.98 -8.35
CA GLU A 202 -5.83 6.24 -7.98
C GLU A 202 -5.61 5.27 -6.81
N LEU A 203 -4.39 4.77 -6.67
CA LEU A 203 -4.02 3.75 -5.70
C LEU A 203 -3.45 4.33 -4.40
N ILE A 204 -2.98 5.58 -4.43
CA ILE A 204 -2.29 6.16 -3.27
C ILE A 204 -3.24 6.37 -2.10
N GLY A 205 -2.82 5.87 -0.94
CA GLY A 205 -3.49 6.00 0.34
C GLY A 205 -2.47 6.09 1.47
N ASP A 206 -2.97 6.17 2.71
CA ASP A 206 -2.11 6.27 3.90
C ASP A 206 -1.18 5.05 4.05
N GLU A 207 -1.54 3.88 3.51
CA GLU A 207 -0.74 2.65 3.56
C GLU A 207 0.44 2.66 2.58
N PHE A 208 0.36 3.43 1.50
CA PHE A 208 1.42 3.51 0.50
C PHE A 208 2.64 4.29 1.00
N ILE A 209 2.43 5.32 1.82
CA ILE A 209 3.51 6.16 2.36
C ILE A 209 4.50 5.34 3.21
N PRO A 210 4.06 4.47 4.15
CA PRO A 210 4.96 3.57 4.88
C PRO A 210 5.75 2.62 3.98
N LEU A 211 5.15 2.13 2.88
CA LEU A 211 5.83 1.28 1.91
C LEU A 211 7.02 2.02 1.28
N LEU A 212 6.80 3.23 0.75
CA LEU A 212 7.86 4.05 0.17
C LEU A 212 8.98 4.36 1.17
N ASN A 213 8.62 4.68 2.41
CA ASN A 213 9.59 5.12 3.42
C ASN A 213 10.47 3.98 3.96
N LYS A 214 9.97 2.75 4.02
CA LYS A 214 10.59 1.67 4.80
C LYS A 214 10.90 0.41 4.01
N ALA A 215 10.19 0.14 2.91
CA ALA A 215 10.31 -1.14 2.21
C ALA A 215 11.60 -1.28 1.38
N GLY A 216 12.33 -0.20 1.12
CA GLY A 216 13.63 -0.26 0.46
C GLY A 216 14.64 -1.17 1.17
N GLY A 217 14.64 -1.17 2.53
CA GLY A 217 15.46 -2.07 3.33
C GLY A 217 15.08 -3.54 3.21
N ALA A 218 13.85 -3.84 2.77
CA ALA A 218 13.37 -5.20 2.46
C ALA A 218 13.54 -5.56 0.97
N GLY A 219 14.22 -4.72 0.18
CA GLY A 219 14.52 -4.98 -1.23
C GLY A 219 13.47 -4.48 -2.21
N PHE A 220 12.49 -3.70 -1.77
CA PHE A 220 11.47 -3.14 -2.66
C PHE A 220 12.02 -1.99 -3.50
N GLN A 221 11.76 -2.06 -4.79
CA GLN A 221 12.00 -1.02 -5.77
C GLN A 221 10.66 -0.62 -6.38
N VAL A 222 10.20 0.59 -6.07
CA VAL A 222 8.88 1.08 -6.49
C VAL A 222 9.02 2.04 -7.65
N THR A 223 8.30 1.76 -8.74
CA THR A 223 8.10 2.67 -9.87
C THR A 223 6.64 3.08 -9.88
N ALA A 224 6.38 4.37 -9.73
CA ALA A 224 5.04 4.95 -9.75
C ALA A 224 4.86 5.76 -11.03
N TYR A 225 3.74 5.54 -11.72
CA TYR A 225 3.37 6.26 -12.93
C TYR A 225 2.17 7.14 -12.64
N THR A 226 2.26 8.42 -12.98
CA THR A 226 1.17 9.39 -12.80
C THR A 226 1.19 10.42 -13.94
N GLN A 227 0.06 11.06 -14.20
CA GLN A 227 -0.04 12.06 -15.25
C GLN A 227 0.33 13.45 -14.76
N THR A 228 -0.14 13.85 -13.56
CA THR A 228 0.12 15.16 -12.98
C THR A 228 0.39 15.08 -11.47
N GLN A 229 1.13 16.06 -10.96
CA GLN A 229 1.32 16.23 -9.52
C GLN A 229 0.01 16.62 -8.83
N SER A 230 -0.81 17.41 -9.50
CA SER A 230 -2.10 17.85 -8.96
C SER A 230 -3.06 16.69 -8.70
N ASP A 231 -3.03 15.62 -9.51
CA ASP A 231 -3.84 14.43 -9.28
C ASP A 231 -3.43 13.72 -7.98
N VAL A 232 -2.11 13.64 -7.74
CA VAL A 232 -1.57 13.07 -6.49
C VAL A 232 -1.95 13.94 -5.28
N GLU A 233 -1.84 15.27 -5.38
CA GLU A 233 -2.22 16.21 -4.32
C GLU A 233 -3.72 16.12 -4.01
N ALA A 234 -4.56 16.08 -5.05
CA ALA A 234 -6.01 15.98 -4.92
C ALA A 234 -6.43 14.68 -4.21
N ARG A 235 -5.80 13.57 -4.55
CA ARG A 235 -6.10 12.26 -3.94
C ARG A 235 -5.69 12.17 -2.48
N ILE A 236 -4.49 12.66 -2.14
CA ILE A 236 -3.99 12.68 -0.76
C ILE A 236 -4.72 13.73 0.08
N GLY A 237 -5.23 14.79 -0.54
CA GLY A 237 -5.88 15.91 0.15
C GLY A 237 -4.93 16.75 1.02
N ASN A 238 -3.61 16.54 0.91
CA ASN A 238 -2.61 17.25 1.69
C ASN A 238 -1.30 17.42 0.90
N ARG A 239 -0.98 18.68 0.55
CA ARG A 239 0.21 19.02 -0.23
C ARG A 239 1.52 18.60 0.42
N ALA A 240 1.63 18.68 1.74
CA ALA A 240 2.85 18.27 2.45
C ALA A 240 3.06 16.75 2.38
N LYS A 241 1.99 15.96 2.51
CA LYS A 241 2.06 14.51 2.31
C LYS A 241 2.41 14.15 0.86
N ALA A 242 1.84 14.83 -0.12
CA ALA A 242 2.19 14.63 -1.55
C ALA A 242 3.66 14.96 -1.82
N GLY A 243 4.18 16.04 -1.24
CA GLY A 243 5.60 16.37 -1.29
C GLY A 243 6.49 15.32 -0.62
N GLN A 244 6.05 14.73 0.50
CA GLN A 244 6.75 13.62 1.16
C GLN A 244 6.80 12.37 0.25
N VAL A 245 5.73 12.06 -0.44
CA VAL A 245 5.69 10.94 -1.41
C VAL A 245 6.67 11.20 -2.54
N ALA A 246 6.62 12.37 -3.17
CA ALA A 246 7.53 12.75 -4.27
C ALA A 246 9.01 12.71 -3.83
N GLY A 247 9.30 13.16 -2.59
CA GLY A 247 10.65 13.17 -2.02
C GLY A 247 11.24 11.79 -1.73
N ASN A 248 10.42 10.73 -1.75
CA ASN A 248 10.91 9.35 -1.59
C ASN A 248 11.37 8.69 -2.90
N PHE A 249 11.14 9.32 -4.04
CA PHE A 249 11.63 8.83 -5.32
C PHE A 249 12.99 9.43 -5.66
N ASN A 250 14.00 8.58 -5.79
CA ASN A 250 15.38 9.00 -6.10
C ASN A 250 15.60 9.27 -7.59
N THR A 251 14.72 8.77 -8.44
CA THR A 251 14.77 8.92 -9.89
C THR A 251 13.44 9.47 -10.38
N MET A 252 13.50 10.49 -11.22
CA MET A 252 12.33 11.06 -11.87
C MET A 252 12.49 11.04 -13.38
N ILE A 253 11.55 10.40 -14.07
CA ILE A 253 11.50 10.40 -15.54
C ILE A 253 10.27 11.15 -15.97
N MET A 254 10.45 12.27 -16.65
CA MET A 254 9.36 13.16 -17.06
C MET A 254 9.28 13.22 -18.58
N LEU A 255 8.17 12.73 -19.12
CA LEU A 255 7.79 12.91 -20.50
C LEU A 255 7.19 14.30 -20.68
N ARG A 256 6.66 14.61 -21.89
CA ARG A 256 5.97 15.86 -22.12
C ARG A 256 4.77 16.01 -21.19
N VAL A 257 4.78 17.03 -20.35
CA VAL A 257 3.68 17.41 -19.46
C VAL A 257 3.01 18.69 -19.93
N LYS A 258 1.76 18.90 -19.56
CA LYS A 258 1.02 20.13 -19.90
C LYS A 258 0.92 21.07 -18.69
N GLU A 259 0.96 20.52 -17.50
CA GLU A 259 0.82 21.29 -16.27
C GLU A 259 2.15 21.88 -15.84
N LEU A 260 2.14 23.19 -15.53
CA LEU A 260 3.34 23.91 -15.13
C LEU A 260 3.88 23.39 -13.79
N ALA A 261 3.02 23.18 -12.79
CA ALA A 261 3.42 22.67 -11.47
C ALA A 261 4.11 21.30 -11.55
N THR A 262 3.64 20.42 -12.42
CA THR A 262 4.30 19.13 -12.68
C THR A 262 5.67 19.32 -13.32
N ALA A 263 5.81 20.26 -14.28
CA ALA A 263 7.09 20.57 -14.91
C ALA A 263 8.09 21.16 -13.90
N GLU A 264 7.63 22.01 -13.01
CA GLU A 264 8.43 22.64 -11.96
C GLU A 264 9.01 21.62 -10.97
N MET A 265 8.34 20.50 -10.71
CA MET A 265 8.88 19.44 -9.85
C MET A 265 10.27 18.95 -10.28
N LEU A 266 10.52 18.88 -11.57
CA LEU A 266 11.81 18.47 -12.10
C LEU A 266 12.75 19.66 -12.21
N THR A 267 12.28 20.78 -12.74
CA THR A 267 13.15 21.93 -13.05
C THR A 267 13.66 22.66 -11.82
N GLU A 268 12.89 22.67 -10.72
CA GLU A 268 13.34 23.30 -9.44
C GLU A 268 14.42 22.48 -8.71
N GLN A 269 14.56 21.20 -9.06
CA GLN A 269 15.63 20.35 -8.50
C GLN A 269 16.98 20.54 -9.21
N LEU A 270 16.99 21.26 -10.34
CA LEU A 270 18.18 21.43 -11.15
C LEU A 270 18.95 22.71 -10.78
N PRO A 271 20.30 22.69 -10.82
CA PRO A 271 21.10 23.86 -10.60
C PRO A 271 20.92 24.89 -11.73
N LYS A 272 21.17 26.14 -11.41
CA LYS A 272 21.36 27.15 -12.43
C LYS A 272 22.77 27.06 -13.01
N VAL A 273 22.93 27.40 -14.25
CA VAL A 273 24.21 27.45 -14.95
C VAL A 273 24.56 28.88 -15.34
N GLU A 274 25.84 29.21 -15.22
CA GLU A 274 26.34 30.50 -15.66
C GLU A 274 26.55 30.46 -17.18
N VAL A 275 25.89 31.41 -17.86
CA VAL A 275 26.05 31.59 -19.31
C VAL A 275 26.77 32.91 -19.55
N PHE A 276 27.88 32.81 -20.30
CA PHE A 276 28.66 33.95 -20.72
C PHE A 276 28.10 34.47 -22.06
N THR A 277 27.56 35.67 -22.04
CA THR A 277 27.05 36.33 -23.23
C THR A 277 27.97 37.44 -23.66
N LEU A 278 28.46 37.36 -24.90
CA LEU A 278 29.24 38.43 -25.48
C LEU A 278 28.27 39.50 -26.01
N MET A 279 28.34 40.68 -25.44
CA MET A 279 27.56 41.82 -25.88
C MET A 279 28.50 42.83 -26.55
N SER A 280 28.37 43.01 -27.84
CA SER A 280 29.10 44.06 -28.55
C SER A 280 28.32 45.40 -28.48
N VAL A 281 28.88 46.35 -27.79
CA VAL A 281 28.28 47.67 -27.61
C VAL A 281 29.02 48.66 -28.50
N SER A 282 28.35 49.17 -29.53
CA SER A 282 28.86 50.29 -30.33
C SER A 282 28.54 51.62 -29.63
N ARG A 283 29.54 52.35 -29.27
CA ARG A 283 29.40 53.69 -28.70
C ARG A 283 29.95 54.73 -29.67
N VAL A 284 29.20 55.76 -29.87
CA VAL A 284 29.65 56.93 -30.61
C VAL A 284 29.87 58.04 -29.59
N ASP A 285 31.10 58.44 -29.39
CA ASP A 285 31.45 59.56 -28.54
C ASP A 285 31.65 60.81 -29.39
N ASP A 286 30.93 61.87 -29.02
CA ASP A 286 31.11 63.21 -29.63
C ASP A 286 32.38 63.83 -29.11
N SER A 287 33.21 64.34 -30.00
CA SER A 287 34.41 65.05 -29.60
C SER A 287 34.08 66.53 -29.52
N SER A 288 34.00 67.03 -28.29
CA SER A 288 33.80 68.45 -28.02
C SER A 288 35.05 69.33 -28.23
N ASP A 289 36.09 68.79 -28.85
CA ASP A 289 37.29 69.59 -29.19
C ASP A 289 37.20 70.17 -30.62
N PRO A 290 36.99 71.48 -30.78
CA PRO A 290 36.76 72.10 -32.08
C PRO A 290 38.00 72.04 -33.02
N GLY A 291 39.16 71.61 -32.51
CA GLY A 291 40.42 71.53 -33.27
C GLY A 291 40.76 70.13 -33.82
N SER A 292 40.01 69.10 -33.49
CA SER A 292 40.39 67.72 -33.84
C SER A 292 40.02 67.27 -35.25
N GLY A 293 39.18 67.98 -35.96
CA GLY A 293 38.73 67.64 -37.33
C GLY A 293 37.97 66.31 -37.45
N VAL A 294 37.58 65.70 -36.36
CA VAL A 294 36.83 64.43 -36.29
C VAL A 294 35.69 64.64 -35.32
N ASP A 295 34.47 64.80 -35.82
CA ASP A 295 33.28 65.09 -35.04
C ASP A 295 32.77 63.91 -34.23
N PHE A 296 33.02 62.68 -34.64
CA PHE A 296 32.56 61.46 -33.98
C PHE A 296 33.65 60.40 -33.97
N LYS A 297 33.85 59.77 -32.81
CA LYS A 297 34.68 58.59 -32.69
C LYS A 297 33.77 57.39 -32.37
N SER A 298 33.77 56.42 -33.29
CA SER A 298 33.13 55.12 -33.03
C SER A 298 34.07 54.21 -32.25
N ARG A 299 33.58 53.67 -31.16
CA ARG A 299 34.30 52.70 -30.34
C ARG A 299 33.41 51.46 -30.17
N ASN A 300 33.93 50.31 -30.58
CA ASN A 300 33.31 49.02 -30.30
C ASN A 300 33.94 48.47 -29.02
N GLU A 301 33.09 48.14 -28.06
CA GLU A 301 33.48 47.57 -26.80
C GLU A 301 32.78 46.25 -26.63
N ASP A 302 33.54 45.17 -26.56
CA ASP A 302 32.99 43.84 -26.29
C ASP A 302 32.89 43.66 -24.77
N ARG A 303 31.66 43.49 -24.27
CA ARG A 303 31.39 43.23 -22.85
C ARG A 303 30.97 41.77 -22.70
N ILE A 304 31.64 41.10 -21.78
CA ILE A 304 31.19 39.79 -21.33
C ILE A 304 30.22 40.01 -20.17
N SER A 305 28.96 39.58 -20.35
CA SER A 305 27.96 39.53 -19.30
C SER A 305 27.78 38.10 -18.86
N VAL A 306 27.81 37.88 -17.55
CA VAL A 306 27.53 36.60 -16.93
C VAL A 306 26.12 36.65 -16.41
N SER A 307 25.28 35.68 -16.82
CA SER A 307 23.92 35.52 -16.32
C SER A 307 23.67 34.08 -15.89
N GLU A 308 23.06 33.89 -14.71
CA GLU A 308 22.59 32.59 -14.27
C GLU A 308 21.26 32.28 -14.96
N VAL A 309 21.20 31.14 -15.65
CA VAL A 309 19.98 30.64 -16.28
C VAL A 309 19.66 29.22 -15.75
N PRO A 310 18.38 28.84 -15.66
CA PRO A 310 18.00 27.46 -15.32
C PRO A 310 18.59 26.50 -16.36
N LEU A 311 19.10 25.35 -15.89
CA LEU A 311 19.61 24.30 -16.78
C LEU A 311 18.52 23.74 -17.71
N LEU A 312 17.28 23.69 -17.21
CA LEU A 312 16.09 23.27 -17.94
C LEU A 312 14.92 24.15 -17.49
N THR A 313 14.14 24.61 -18.43
CA THR A 313 12.95 25.44 -18.16
C THR A 313 11.67 24.60 -18.22
N PRO A 314 10.62 24.94 -17.46
CA PRO A 314 9.32 24.27 -17.56
C PRO A 314 8.74 24.29 -18.99
N ALA A 315 9.00 25.37 -19.75
CA ALA A 315 8.55 25.53 -21.13
C ALA A 315 9.14 24.45 -22.06
N GLU A 316 10.38 24.04 -21.83
CA GLU A 316 11.03 22.99 -22.63
C GLU A 316 10.38 21.61 -22.37
N LEU A 317 9.90 21.34 -21.16
CA LEU A 317 9.15 20.12 -20.82
C LEU A 317 7.77 20.12 -21.49
N VAL A 318 7.08 21.25 -21.51
CA VAL A 318 5.77 21.40 -22.16
C VAL A 318 5.86 21.23 -23.67
N THR A 319 6.94 21.68 -24.28
CA THR A 319 7.16 21.61 -25.74
C THR A 319 7.87 20.35 -26.21
N LEU A 320 8.21 19.44 -25.29
CA LEU A 320 8.95 18.22 -25.59
C LEU A 320 8.22 17.38 -26.68
N PRO A 321 8.91 16.90 -27.72
CA PRO A 321 8.33 16.01 -28.72
C PRO A 321 7.85 14.69 -28.11
N LYS A 322 6.86 14.05 -28.76
CA LYS A 322 6.41 12.70 -28.38
C LYS A 322 7.59 11.71 -28.38
N GLY A 323 7.63 10.81 -27.39
CA GLY A 323 8.67 9.81 -27.24
C GLY A 323 10.01 10.35 -26.74
N GLN A 324 10.05 11.60 -26.26
CA GLN A 324 11.19 12.13 -25.54
C GLN A 324 10.87 12.36 -24.08
N ALA A 325 11.90 12.25 -23.24
CA ALA A 325 11.80 12.45 -21.79
C ALA A 325 13.08 13.09 -21.25
N PHE A 326 12.97 13.70 -20.08
CA PHE A 326 14.12 14.00 -19.24
C PHE A 326 14.12 13.06 -18.04
N ALA A 327 15.27 12.51 -17.71
CA ALA A 327 15.48 11.68 -16.54
C ALA A 327 16.46 12.37 -15.59
N LEU A 328 16.00 12.63 -14.38
CA LEU A 328 16.84 13.04 -13.26
C LEU A 328 17.14 11.80 -12.43
N LEU A 329 18.38 11.35 -12.49
CA LEU A 329 18.86 10.17 -11.79
C LEU A 329 19.49 10.56 -10.44
N GLU A 330 19.67 9.56 -9.60
CA GLU A 330 20.38 9.71 -8.33
C GLU A 330 21.74 10.40 -8.54
N GLY A 331 22.07 11.33 -7.63
CA GLY A 331 23.28 12.15 -7.77
C GLY A 331 23.12 13.38 -8.67
N GLY A 332 21.89 13.74 -9.08
CA GLY A 332 21.58 14.96 -9.81
C GLY A 332 21.93 14.90 -11.31
N GLN A 333 22.12 13.70 -11.86
CA GLN A 333 22.43 13.53 -13.28
C GLN A 333 21.18 13.72 -14.15
N LEU A 334 21.19 14.72 -15.00
CA LEU A 334 20.11 14.99 -15.96
C LEU A 334 20.43 14.39 -17.33
N TRP A 335 19.55 13.53 -17.81
CA TRP A 335 19.65 12.90 -19.12
C TRP A 335 18.44 13.25 -19.98
N LYS A 336 18.66 13.55 -21.26
CA LYS A 336 17.60 13.63 -22.25
C LYS A 336 17.49 12.29 -22.96
N LEU A 337 16.32 11.67 -22.87
CA LEU A 337 16.05 10.35 -23.41
C LEU A 337 15.17 10.43 -24.67
N ARG A 338 15.38 9.48 -25.57
CA ARG A 338 14.46 9.19 -26.66
C ARG A 338 14.00 7.75 -26.52
N MET A 339 12.71 7.58 -26.31
CA MET A 339 12.08 6.27 -26.19
C MET A 339 11.97 5.65 -27.58
N PRO A 340 12.42 4.40 -27.80
CA PRO A 340 12.13 3.66 -29.01
C PRO A 340 10.63 3.40 -29.11
N LEU A 341 10.11 3.36 -30.32
CA LEU A 341 8.75 2.86 -30.53
C LEU A 341 8.74 1.36 -30.25
N PRO A 342 7.74 0.84 -29.52
CA PRO A 342 7.56 -0.59 -29.38
C PRO A 342 7.42 -1.26 -30.75
N ILE A 343 8.07 -2.37 -30.94
CA ILE A 343 7.84 -3.25 -32.09
C ILE A 343 6.73 -4.21 -31.66
N GLU A 344 5.74 -4.40 -32.52
CA GLU A 344 4.71 -5.40 -32.27
C GLU A 344 5.37 -6.78 -32.12
N ASP A 345 5.05 -7.47 -31.05
CA ASP A 345 5.53 -8.83 -30.78
C ASP A 345 4.36 -9.79 -31.10
N GLU A 346 4.54 -10.59 -32.15
CA GLU A 346 3.54 -11.59 -32.60
C GLU A 346 3.25 -12.66 -31.53
N ALA A 347 4.14 -12.80 -30.52
CA ALA A 347 3.94 -13.72 -29.40
C ALA A 347 3.10 -13.11 -28.27
N MET A 348 2.81 -11.81 -28.31
CA MET A 348 1.96 -11.18 -27.30
C MET A 348 0.48 -11.52 -27.53
N PRO A 349 -0.26 -11.91 -26.47
CA PRO A 349 -1.69 -12.15 -26.58
C PRO A 349 -2.42 -10.90 -27.09
N GLU A 350 -3.33 -11.05 -28.05
CA GLU A 350 -4.08 -9.93 -28.65
C GLU A 350 -5.17 -9.40 -27.71
N SER A 351 -5.55 -10.16 -26.67
CA SER A 351 -6.63 -9.80 -25.75
C SER A 351 -6.31 -10.14 -24.29
N LEU A 352 -6.92 -9.40 -23.37
CA LEU A 352 -6.87 -9.73 -21.94
C LEU A 352 -7.46 -11.11 -21.63
N ALA A 353 -8.43 -11.58 -22.43
CA ALA A 353 -9.03 -12.90 -22.25
C ALA A 353 -8.03 -14.01 -22.60
N GLU A 354 -7.23 -13.84 -23.64
CA GLU A 354 -6.15 -14.77 -23.98
C GLU A 354 -5.06 -14.77 -22.92
N MET A 355 -4.65 -13.59 -22.46
CA MET A 355 -3.68 -13.46 -21.38
C MET A 355 -4.18 -14.16 -20.11
N ALA A 356 -5.43 -13.92 -19.71
CA ALA A 356 -6.04 -14.56 -18.55
C ALA A 356 -6.07 -16.08 -18.69
N SER A 357 -6.44 -16.59 -19.87
CA SER A 357 -6.46 -18.02 -20.15
C SER A 357 -5.06 -18.66 -20.13
N GLU A 358 -4.04 -17.97 -20.62
CA GLU A 358 -2.65 -18.42 -20.52
C GLU A 358 -2.15 -18.42 -19.08
N MET A 359 -2.46 -17.35 -18.32
CA MET A 359 -2.13 -17.26 -16.91
C MET A 359 -2.83 -18.35 -16.09
N GLU A 360 -4.09 -18.68 -16.39
CA GLU A 360 -4.85 -19.74 -15.72
C GLU A 360 -4.19 -21.11 -15.92
N ARG A 361 -3.65 -21.39 -17.10
CA ARG A 361 -2.92 -22.64 -17.39
C ARG A 361 -1.60 -22.75 -16.62
N THR A 362 -0.95 -21.63 -16.35
CA THR A 362 0.34 -21.57 -15.65
C THR A 362 0.20 -21.24 -14.17
N TYR A 363 -1.02 -20.99 -13.71
CA TYR A 363 -1.30 -20.60 -12.33
C TYR A 363 -0.93 -21.70 -11.35
N ILE A 364 -0.04 -21.38 -10.42
CA ILE A 364 0.40 -22.30 -9.39
C ILE A 364 -0.42 -22.06 -8.13
N THR A 365 -1.24 -23.04 -7.76
CA THR A 365 -1.96 -23.06 -6.49
C THR A 365 -1.40 -24.15 -5.57
N ASN A 366 -1.56 -24.00 -4.28
CA ASN A 366 -1.18 -25.01 -3.32
C ASN A 366 -2.32 -26.02 -3.16
N ASP A 367 -2.06 -27.31 -3.40
CA ASP A 367 -3.05 -28.40 -3.29
C ASP A 367 -3.68 -28.52 -1.90
N HIS A 368 -3.10 -27.89 -0.91
CA HIS A 368 -3.54 -27.91 0.49
C HIS A 368 -3.92 -26.51 1.01
N TRP A 369 -4.30 -25.60 0.15
CA TRP A 369 -4.65 -24.23 0.52
C TRP A 369 -5.75 -24.13 1.59
N TYR A 370 -6.68 -25.11 1.61
CA TYR A 370 -7.78 -25.20 2.57
C TYR A 370 -7.35 -25.72 3.95
N ARG A 371 -6.17 -26.35 4.06
CA ARG A 371 -5.63 -26.73 5.36
C ARG A 371 -5.09 -25.49 6.05
N VAL A 372 -5.49 -25.34 7.31
CA VAL A 372 -4.97 -24.26 8.14
C VAL A 372 -3.45 -24.45 8.25
N GLN A 373 -2.71 -23.85 7.36
CA GLN A 373 -1.28 -23.64 7.57
C GLN A 373 -1.17 -22.58 8.65
N GLU A 374 -0.36 -22.83 9.67
CA GLU A 374 -0.07 -21.78 10.63
C GLU A 374 0.39 -20.55 9.87
N PRO A 375 -0.21 -19.38 10.11
CA PRO A 375 0.20 -18.17 9.43
C PRO A 375 1.70 -18.00 9.61
N TRP A 376 2.42 -17.57 8.56
CA TRP A 376 3.88 -17.38 8.60
C TRP A 376 4.36 -16.52 9.79
N TRP A 377 3.52 -15.63 10.30
CA TRP A 377 3.80 -14.81 11.48
C TRP A 377 3.69 -15.57 12.82
N THR A 378 3.11 -16.77 12.86
CA THR A 378 3.10 -17.62 14.07
C THR A 378 4.26 -18.60 14.08
N ALA A 379 4.78 -19.01 12.92
CA ALA A 379 5.94 -19.91 12.83
C ALA A 379 7.22 -19.31 13.41
N VAL A 380 7.29 -18.00 13.57
CA VAL A 380 8.47 -17.27 14.10
C VAL A 380 8.43 -17.17 15.65
N ALA A 381 7.27 -17.42 16.27
CA ALA A 381 7.12 -17.29 17.72
C ALA A 381 7.79 -18.43 18.51
N ASP A 382 8.08 -19.57 17.86
CA ASP A 382 8.67 -20.76 18.51
C ASP A 382 10.20 -20.85 18.37
N VAL A 383 10.83 -19.92 17.67
CA VAL A 383 12.29 -19.84 17.67
C VAL A 383 12.71 -18.87 18.77
N ASP A 384 13.04 -19.42 19.93
CA ASP A 384 13.67 -18.67 21.00
C ASP A 384 15.01 -18.09 20.45
N PRO A 385 15.14 -16.75 20.33
CA PRO A 385 16.34 -16.13 19.78
C PRO A 385 17.57 -16.33 20.65
N PHE A 386 17.45 -16.98 21.82
CA PHE A 386 18.54 -17.24 22.76
C PHE A 386 19.06 -18.68 22.76
N ILE A 387 18.47 -19.62 22.01
CA ILE A 387 18.93 -21.04 21.93
C ILE A 387 20.12 -21.23 20.94
N GLY A 388 20.73 -20.18 20.44
CA GLY A 388 21.86 -20.28 19.50
C GLY A 388 23.20 -19.73 19.97
N GLN A 389 23.37 -19.35 21.24
CA GLN A 389 24.61 -18.70 21.72
C GLN A 389 25.48 -19.49 22.70
N GLU A 390 25.18 -20.75 23.00
CA GLU A 390 25.97 -21.52 23.96
C GLU A 390 26.94 -22.57 23.38
N GLU A 391 27.19 -22.62 22.07
CA GLU A 391 28.18 -23.58 21.51
C GLU A 391 29.35 -22.97 20.73
N CYS A 392 29.82 -21.80 21.09
CA CYS A 392 31.06 -21.25 20.56
C CYS A 392 31.99 -20.68 21.64
N ALA A 393 32.11 -21.38 22.79
CA ALA A 393 33.17 -21.13 23.75
C ALA A 393 33.68 -22.49 24.27
N ASP A 394 34.52 -23.15 23.48
CA ASP A 394 35.64 -24.00 23.87
C ASP A 394 36.13 -24.80 22.64
N GLY A 395 37.29 -24.35 22.12
CA GLY A 395 38.03 -25.08 21.07
C GLY A 395 39.11 -24.24 20.43
#